data_1bca39e3863d7e79f51e76a9fe8ce71e
#
_entry.id   1bca39e3863d7e79f51e76a9fe8ce71e
#
_cell.length_a   1.000
_cell.length_b   1.000
_cell.length_c   1.000
_cell.angle_alpha   90.00
_cell.angle_beta   90.00
_cell.angle_gamma   90.00
#
_symmetry.space_group_name_H-M   'P 1'
#
loop_
_entity.id
_entity.type
_entity.pdbx_description
1 polymer ?
#
loop_
_entity_poly.entity_id
_entity_poly.type
_entity_poly.pdbx_seq_one_letter_code
_entity_poly.pdbx_strand_id
1 'polypeptide(L)'
;MAMKRSLLREKIMVILYQLDIAKDQKLNVSIDDTIKANVEVENEFVKQVVYGCVTYKNKIDNLANKYMNDWSIDRIDKTGAAILRMAIYELMYTDTPEVVVINEAIE
;
A
#
# COMPACT_ATOMS: atom_id res chain seq x y z
N MET A 1 18.06 -10.29 -12.51
CA MET A 1 17.45 -9.07 -13.07
C MET A 1 16.44 -8.49 -12.08
N ALA A 2 16.51 -7.20 -11.84
CA ALA A 2 15.58 -6.57 -10.90
C ALA A 2 14.18 -6.49 -11.51
N MET A 3 13.19 -6.74 -10.68
CA MET A 3 11.79 -6.61 -11.07
C MET A 3 11.43 -5.14 -11.28
N LYS A 4 10.59 -4.86 -12.28
CA LYS A 4 10.15 -3.50 -12.53
C LYS A 4 9.30 -3.00 -11.36
N ARG A 5 9.40 -1.70 -11.05
CA ARG A 5 8.65 -1.08 -9.96
C ARG A 5 7.13 -1.21 -10.11
N SER A 6 6.63 -1.18 -11.35
CA SER A 6 5.20 -1.38 -11.59
C SER A 6 4.73 -2.75 -11.13
N LEU A 7 5.52 -3.80 -11.39
CA LEU A 7 5.19 -5.14 -10.93
C LEU A 7 5.30 -5.25 -9.40
N LEU A 8 6.29 -4.59 -8.81
CA LEU A 8 6.42 -4.55 -7.36
C LEU A 8 5.25 -3.84 -6.71
N ARG A 9 4.74 -2.78 -7.32
CA ARG A 9 3.56 -2.07 -6.82
C ARG A 9 2.31 -2.95 -6.85
N GLU A 10 2.15 -3.78 -7.89
CA GLU A 10 1.06 -4.74 -7.92
C GLU A 10 1.14 -5.71 -6.74
N LYS A 11 2.35 -6.20 -6.44
CA LYS A 11 2.57 -7.08 -5.30
C LYS A 11 2.26 -6.38 -3.98
N ILE A 12 2.72 -5.14 -3.83
CA ILE A 12 2.46 -4.34 -2.64
C ILE A 12 0.96 -4.13 -2.44
N MET A 13 0.23 -3.81 -3.51
CA MET A 13 -1.22 -3.64 -3.44
C MET A 13 -1.90 -4.90 -2.93
N VAL A 14 -1.53 -6.07 -3.46
CA VAL A 14 -2.08 -7.35 -3.02
C VAL A 14 -1.77 -7.60 -1.55
N ILE A 15 -0.54 -7.34 -1.13
CA ILE A 15 -0.14 -7.51 0.27
C ILE A 15 -0.96 -6.62 1.19
N LEU A 16 -1.08 -5.34 0.86
CA LEU A 16 -1.86 -4.39 1.68
C LEU A 16 -3.33 -4.79 1.73
N TYR A 17 -3.88 -5.25 0.62
CA TYR A 17 -5.24 -5.77 0.56
C TYR A 17 -5.41 -6.95 1.51
N GLN A 18 -4.50 -7.91 1.47
CA GLN A 18 -4.57 -9.11 2.32
C GLN A 18 -4.46 -8.74 3.80
N LEU A 19 -3.56 -7.81 4.14
CA LEU A 19 -3.41 -7.36 5.53
C LEU A 19 -4.68 -6.65 6.03
N ASP A 20 -5.30 -5.86 5.17
CA ASP A 20 -6.51 -5.12 5.52
C ASP A 20 -7.69 -6.08 5.76
N ILE A 21 -7.84 -7.08 4.90
CA ILE A 21 -8.89 -8.10 5.07
C ILE A 21 -8.65 -8.94 6.33
N ALA A 22 -7.40 -9.31 6.58
CA ALA A 22 -7.07 -10.07 7.80
C ALA A 22 -7.42 -9.29 9.06
N LYS A 23 -7.15 -7.99 9.05
CA LYS A 23 -7.50 -7.12 10.16
C LYS A 23 -9.02 -7.07 10.40
N ASP A 24 -9.79 -6.93 9.34
CA ASP A 24 -11.25 -6.90 9.43
C ASP A 24 -11.82 -8.20 9.98
N GLN A 25 -11.20 -9.32 9.63
CA GLN A 25 -11.60 -10.63 10.10
C GLN A 25 -10.98 -10.98 11.47
N LYS A 26 -10.24 -10.03 12.04
CA LYS A 26 -9.55 -10.20 13.33
C LYS A 26 -8.58 -11.37 13.32
N LEU A 27 -7.98 -11.64 12.16
CA LEU A 27 -6.95 -12.65 12.01
C LEU A 27 -5.60 -12.06 12.34
N ASN A 28 -4.81 -12.80 13.10
CA ASN A 28 -3.46 -12.36 13.46
C ASN A 28 -2.46 -12.94 12.48
N VAL A 29 -2.09 -12.17 11.48
CA VAL A 29 -1.15 -12.62 10.45
C VAL A 29 0.15 -11.83 10.53
N SER A 30 1.25 -12.50 10.19
CA SER A 30 2.56 -11.87 10.15
C SER A 30 2.72 -11.06 8.86
N ILE A 31 3.21 -9.83 8.98
CA ILE A 31 3.51 -8.97 7.82
C ILE A 31 4.59 -9.64 6.97
N ASP A 32 5.65 -10.14 7.60
CA ASP A 32 6.75 -10.81 6.89
C ASP A 32 6.25 -12.03 6.11
N ASP A 33 5.40 -12.84 6.72
CA ASP A 33 4.87 -14.04 6.06
C ASP A 33 4.00 -13.66 4.87
N THR A 34 3.21 -12.59 4.99
CA THR A 34 2.38 -12.11 3.90
C THR A 34 3.24 -11.61 2.74
N ILE A 35 4.32 -10.90 3.04
CA ILE A 35 5.27 -10.45 2.02
C ILE A 35 5.89 -11.66 1.32
N LYS A 36 6.37 -12.63 2.07
CA LYS A 36 7.02 -13.83 1.51
C LYS A 36 6.07 -14.66 0.65
N ALA A 37 4.80 -14.69 1.00
CA ALA A 37 3.81 -15.42 0.22
C ALA A 37 3.56 -14.79 -1.16
N ASN A 38 3.83 -13.50 -1.31
CA ASN A 38 3.59 -12.76 -2.55
C ASN A 38 4.84 -12.43 -3.34
N VAL A 39 6.01 -12.38 -2.69
CA VAL A 39 7.28 -12.03 -3.31
C VAL A 39 8.33 -13.07 -2.92
N GLU A 40 8.76 -13.87 -3.90
CA GLU A 40 9.71 -14.97 -3.64
C GLU A 40 11.08 -14.50 -3.18
N VAL A 41 11.57 -13.41 -3.78
CA VAL A 41 12.87 -12.86 -3.46
C VAL A 41 12.72 -11.60 -2.65
N GLU A 42 13.47 -11.50 -1.56
CA GLU A 42 13.45 -10.33 -0.70
C GLU A 42 13.70 -9.05 -1.50
N ASN A 43 12.88 -8.03 -1.29
CA ASN A 43 12.96 -6.77 -2.01
C ASN A 43 12.79 -5.60 -1.05
N GLU A 44 13.78 -4.71 -1.03
CA GLU A 44 13.79 -3.57 -0.11
C GLU A 44 12.66 -2.58 -0.38
N PHE A 45 12.32 -2.35 -1.64
CA PHE A 45 11.23 -1.44 -1.97
C PHE A 45 9.89 -1.96 -1.44
N VAL A 46 9.62 -3.26 -1.64
CA VAL A 46 8.39 -3.88 -1.13
C VAL A 46 8.33 -3.78 0.39
N LYS A 47 9.43 -4.12 1.07
CA LYS A 47 9.49 -4.03 2.53
C LYS A 47 9.26 -2.60 3.01
N GLN A 48 9.95 -1.63 2.41
CA GLN A 48 9.85 -0.24 2.79
C GLN A 48 8.39 0.24 2.69
N VAL A 49 7.76 -0.01 1.56
CA VAL A 49 6.40 0.50 1.32
C VAL A 49 5.38 -0.21 2.20
N VAL A 50 5.46 -1.54 2.31
CA VAL A 50 4.50 -2.30 3.13
C VAL A 50 4.62 -1.90 4.60
N TYR A 51 5.83 -1.91 5.16
CA TYR A 51 6.01 -1.53 6.56
C TYR A 51 5.70 -0.06 6.80
N GLY A 52 6.02 0.80 5.82
CA GLY A 52 5.68 2.21 5.91
C GLY A 52 4.18 2.45 5.96
N CYS A 53 3.44 1.78 5.10
CA CYS A 53 1.98 1.88 5.08
C CYS A 53 1.36 1.39 6.39
N VAL A 54 1.90 0.34 6.99
CA VAL A 54 1.42 -0.17 8.27
C VAL A 54 1.78 0.80 9.41
N THR A 55 3.03 1.25 9.43
CA THR A 55 3.55 2.14 10.49
C THR A 55 2.83 3.48 10.50
N TYR A 56 2.62 4.08 9.33
CA TYR A 56 2.04 5.42 9.21
C TYR A 56 0.58 5.39 8.77
N LYS A 57 -0.09 4.27 8.99
CA LYS A 57 -1.49 4.08 8.54
C LYS A 57 -2.41 5.21 8.97
N ASN A 58 -2.34 5.61 10.23
CA ASN A 58 -3.23 6.66 10.76
C ASN A 58 -2.98 8.00 10.07
N LYS A 59 -1.71 8.37 9.85
CA LYS A 59 -1.36 9.61 9.14
C LYS A 59 -1.83 9.56 7.69
N ILE A 60 -1.62 8.43 7.04
CA ILE A 60 -2.00 8.24 5.63
C ILE A 60 -3.52 8.30 5.50
N ASP A 61 -4.24 7.60 6.35
CA ASP A 61 -5.71 7.56 6.31
C ASP A 61 -6.30 8.94 6.64
N ASN A 62 -5.74 9.65 7.61
CA ASN A 62 -6.17 11.00 7.94
C ASN A 62 -5.97 11.97 6.78
N LEU A 63 -4.85 11.86 6.08
CA LEU A 63 -4.57 12.69 4.91
C LEU A 63 -5.56 12.36 3.78
N ALA A 64 -5.79 11.07 3.52
CA ALA A 64 -6.75 10.65 2.51
C ALA A 64 -8.14 11.19 2.82
N ASN A 65 -8.60 11.04 4.06
CA ASN A 65 -9.93 11.47 4.47
C ASN A 65 -10.10 12.99 4.38
N LYS A 66 -9.02 13.73 4.62
CA LYS A 66 -9.04 15.20 4.51
C LYS A 66 -9.39 15.67 3.10
N TYR A 67 -8.96 14.93 2.08
CA TYR A 67 -9.15 15.31 0.69
C TYR A 67 -10.27 14.54 -0.01
N MET A 68 -10.91 13.60 0.68
CA MET A 68 -12.04 12.84 0.15
C MET A 68 -13.33 13.39 0.75
N ASN A 69 -13.91 14.41 0.15
CA ASN A 69 -15.02 15.19 0.69
C ASN A 69 -16.03 14.38 1.51
N ASP A 70 -16.98 13.71 0.85
CA ASP A 70 -18.03 12.97 1.54
C ASP A 70 -17.71 11.49 1.77
N TRP A 71 -16.47 11.09 1.48
CA TRP A 71 -16.06 9.70 1.57
C TRP A 71 -14.88 9.55 2.52
N SER A 72 -14.74 8.38 3.11
CA SER A 72 -13.56 8.03 3.89
C SER A 72 -12.90 6.79 3.27
N ILE A 73 -11.61 6.63 3.56
CA ILE A 73 -10.85 5.50 3.02
C ILE A 73 -11.44 4.16 3.50
N ASP A 74 -12.13 4.15 4.63
CA ASP A 74 -12.77 2.94 5.14
C ASP A 74 -14.07 2.59 4.40
N ARG A 75 -14.60 3.51 3.62
CA ARG A 75 -15.84 3.31 2.86
C ARG A 75 -15.63 2.92 1.42
N ILE A 76 -14.44 3.13 0.88
CA ILE A 76 -14.13 2.69 -0.47
C ILE A 76 -13.73 1.21 -0.44
N ASP A 77 -13.70 0.58 -1.61
CA ASP A 77 -13.35 -0.84 -1.66
C ASP A 77 -11.91 -1.07 -1.18
N LYS A 78 -11.61 -2.29 -0.77
CA LYS A 78 -10.30 -2.64 -0.22
C LYS A 78 -9.16 -2.48 -1.22
N THR A 79 -9.43 -2.75 -2.49
CA THR A 79 -8.44 -2.60 -3.55
C THR A 79 -8.09 -1.13 -3.74
N GLY A 80 -9.11 -0.28 -3.85
CA GLY A 80 -8.90 1.17 -3.96
C GLY A 80 -8.19 1.75 -2.76
N ALA A 81 -8.54 1.28 -1.55
CA ALA A 81 -7.87 1.72 -0.33
C ALA A 81 -6.39 1.34 -0.34
N ALA A 82 -6.05 0.12 -0.77
CA ALA A 82 -4.66 -0.31 -0.86
C ALA A 82 -3.86 0.55 -1.83
N ILE A 83 -4.42 0.82 -3.01
CA ILE A 83 -3.78 1.66 -4.02
C ILE A 83 -3.55 3.07 -3.47
N LEU A 84 -4.56 3.63 -2.83
CA LEU A 84 -4.48 4.99 -2.29
C LEU A 84 -3.44 5.09 -1.17
N ARG A 85 -3.42 4.14 -0.26
CA ARG A 85 -2.44 4.13 0.83
C ARG A 85 -1.02 4.03 0.30
N MET A 86 -0.79 3.15 -0.67
CA MET A 86 0.53 3.00 -1.30
C MET A 86 0.96 4.30 -1.98
N ALA A 87 0.06 4.92 -2.75
CA ALA A 87 0.36 6.17 -3.46
C ALA A 87 0.69 7.30 -2.49
N ILE A 88 -0.10 7.46 -1.44
CA ILE A 88 0.15 8.50 -0.43
C ILE A 88 1.49 8.26 0.27
N TYR A 89 1.80 7.01 0.60
CA TYR A 89 3.09 6.70 1.21
C TYR A 89 4.24 7.10 0.29
N GLU A 90 4.17 6.75 -1.01
CA GLU A 90 5.23 7.11 -1.95
C GLU A 90 5.39 8.62 -2.09
N LEU A 91 4.29 9.37 -2.13
CA LEU A 91 4.34 10.83 -2.23
C LEU A 91 4.98 11.47 -0.99
N MET A 92 4.71 10.95 0.18
CA MET A 92 5.14 11.56 1.44
C MET A 92 6.54 11.12 1.89
N TYR A 93 6.91 9.88 1.62
CA TYR A 93 8.07 9.26 2.28
C TYR A 93 9.13 8.71 1.32
N THR A 94 8.94 8.85 0.01
CA THR A 94 9.94 8.38 -0.95
C THR A 94 10.28 9.50 -1.94
N ASP A 95 11.36 9.27 -2.70
CA ASP A 95 11.81 10.22 -3.73
C ASP A 95 11.15 9.96 -5.09
N THR A 96 10.15 9.07 -5.14
CA THR A 96 9.46 8.76 -6.39
C THR A 96 8.79 10.04 -6.93
N PRO A 97 9.04 10.41 -8.20
CA PRO A 97 8.41 11.60 -8.76
C PRO A 97 6.88 11.54 -8.71
N GLU A 98 6.27 12.66 -8.39
CA GLU A 98 4.82 12.76 -8.26
C GLU A 98 4.08 12.24 -9.47
N VAL A 99 4.55 12.56 -10.67
CA VAL A 99 3.91 12.11 -11.92
C VAL A 99 3.93 10.59 -12.03
N VAL A 100 4.99 9.94 -11.58
CA VAL A 100 5.09 8.48 -11.60
C VAL A 100 4.09 7.86 -10.63
N VAL A 101 4.00 8.39 -9.41
CA VAL A 101 3.06 7.90 -8.40
C VAL A 101 1.62 8.00 -8.91
N ILE A 102 1.26 9.15 -9.47
CA ILE A 102 -0.09 9.38 -9.98
C ILE A 102 -0.41 8.42 -11.14
N ASN A 103 0.51 8.27 -12.09
CA ASN A 103 0.30 7.38 -13.23
C ASN A 103 0.11 5.93 -12.80
N GLU A 104 0.90 5.45 -11.84
CA GLU A 104 0.78 4.08 -11.35
C GLU A 104 -0.53 3.87 -10.58
N ALA A 105 -0.99 4.88 -9.85
CA ALA A 105 -2.21 4.76 -9.04
C ALA A 105 -3.47 4.66 -9.90
N ILE A 106 -3.48 5.28 -11.08
CA ILE A 106 -4.67 5.28 -11.94
C ILE A 106 -4.67 4.14 -12.97
N GLU A 107 -3.61 3.39 -13.06
CA GLU A 107 -3.57 2.19 -13.89
C GLU A 107 -4.06 0.98 -13.07
#